data_3ddc49cf9b512d94d4b93ab2c1f4ebcf
#
_entry.id   3ddc49cf9b512d94d4b93ab2c1f4ebcf
#
_cell.length_a   1.000
_cell.length_b   1.000
_cell.length_c   1.000
_cell.angle_alpha   90.00
_cell.angle_beta   90.00
_cell.angle_gamma   90.00
#
_symmetry.space_group_name_H-M   'P 1'
#
loop_
_entity.id
_entity.type
_entity.pdbx_description
1 polymer ?
#
loop_
_entity_poly.entity_id
_entity_poly.type
_entity_poly.pdbx_seq_one_letter_code
_entity_poly.pdbx_strand_id
1 'polypeptide(L)'
;MRRDVRPVTHMLDIERVSWSPGGALAVLDSVTLSVADGEFVGLVGPNGSGKTSLLRCVFRYARPDAGRVALDAQDVWRMRPRAVAQRIAVLQQETPDDFGLTVDELVGMGRTPHKRPFDAETAEDRRIVESALHDVGLVERRAQRFASLSGGEKQRALLARALVQQPELLLLDEPTNHLDLRHQLELLARVRRLGIATLATIHDLNLAAAYCDRLHVLAHGRVVASGTPADVLTEALLRDVFGVAALVDRHPVTGRPRITPLHPE
;
A
#
# COMPACT_ATOMS: atom_id res chain seq x y z
N MET A 1 -37.14 1.00 14.97
CA MET A 1 -36.52 0.67 13.68
C MET A 1 -35.03 0.43 13.93
N ARG A 2 -34.62 -0.83 14.18
CA ARG A 2 -33.23 -1.20 14.37
C ARG A 2 -32.57 -1.14 13.00
N ARG A 3 -31.55 -0.27 12.81
CA ARG A 3 -30.68 -0.31 11.63
C ARG A 3 -29.89 -1.62 11.72
N ASP A 4 -30.13 -2.52 10.79
CA ASP A 4 -29.23 -3.67 10.54
C ASP A 4 -27.85 -3.13 10.21
N VAL A 5 -27.00 -3.11 11.22
CA VAL A 5 -25.57 -2.89 11.02
C VAL A 5 -25.04 -4.20 10.44
N ARG A 6 -24.94 -4.28 9.10
CA ARG A 6 -24.19 -5.37 8.47
C ARG A 6 -22.80 -5.37 9.09
N PRO A 7 -22.27 -6.52 9.52
CA PRO A 7 -20.90 -6.57 10.01
C PRO A 7 -20.00 -6.03 8.90
N VAL A 8 -19.13 -5.09 9.26
CA VAL A 8 -18.10 -4.58 8.33
C VAL A 8 -17.23 -5.78 8.00
N THR A 9 -17.36 -6.30 6.79
CA THR A 9 -16.45 -7.34 6.29
C THR A 9 -15.10 -6.68 6.02
N HIS A 10 -14.09 -7.08 6.77
CA HIS A 10 -12.74 -6.62 6.52
C HIS A 10 -12.11 -7.47 5.42
N MET A 11 -11.52 -6.79 4.42
CA MET A 11 -10.72 -7.45 3.40
C MET A 11 -9.41 -7.98 4.00
N LEU A 12 -8.77 -7.22 4.88
CA LEU A 12 -7.56 -7.61 5.60
C LEU A 12 -7.77 -7.47 7.10
N ASP A 13 -7.45 -8.52 7.85
CA ASP A 13 -7.32 -8.50 9.30
C ASP A 13 -5.91 -8.92 9.73
N ILE A 14 -5.28 -8.11 10.54
CA ILE A 14 -4.01 -8.37 11.21
C ILE A 14 -4.29 -8.43 12.71
N GLU A 15 -4.10 -9.61 13.31
CA GLU A 15 -4.46 -9.89 14.70
C GLU A 15 -3.20 -10.22 15.51
N ARG A 16 -2.78 -9.30 16.37
CA ARG A 16 -1.65 -9.46 17.32
C ARG A 16 -0.39 -10.02 16.65
N VAL A 17 -0.05 -9.52 15.47
CA VAL A 17 1.13 -9.97 14.75
C VAL A 17 2.39 -9.47 15.44
N SER A 18 3.29 -10.41 15.75
CA SER A 18 4.64 -10.15 16.25
C SER A 18 5.65 -10.80 15.30
N TRP A 19 6.77 -10.11 15.08
CA TRP A 19 7.82 -10.61 14.20
C TRP A 19 9.19 -10.04 14.58
N SER A 20 10.22 -10.90 14.50
CA SER A 20 11.63 -10.58 14.72
C SER A 20 12.51 -11.21 13.65
N PRO A 21 13.47 -10.48 13.08
CA PRO A 21 14.42 -11.04 12.13
C PRO A 21 15.40 -11.99 12.85
N GLY A 22 15.31 -13.30 12.55
CA GLY A 22 16.28 -14.29 13.08
C GLY A 22 16.35 -14.42 14.60
N GLY A 23 15.27 -14.12 15.34
CA GLY A 23 15.23 -14.21 16.80
C GLY A 23 15.90 -13.02 17.54
N ALA A 24 16.20 -11.94 16.81
CA ALA A 24 16.68 -10.67 17.39
C ALA A 24 15.56 -9.91 18.12
N LEU A 25 15.79 -8.64 18.46
CA LEU A 25 14.74 -7.76 19.03
C LEU A 25 13.51 -7.71 18.12
N ALA A 26 12.33 -7.77 18.75
CA ALA A 26 11.06 -7.72 18.05
C ALA A 26 10.93 -6.39 17.28
N VAL A 27 10.71 -6.50 15.96
CA VAL A 27 10.42 -5.36 15.08
C VAL A 27 8.92 -5.06 15.07
N LEU A 28 8.08 -6.10 15.22
CA LEU A 28 6.63 -5.99 15.40
C LEU A 28 6.24 -6.67 16.70
N ASP A 29 5.40 -6.00 17.48
CA ASP A 29 4.93 -6.46 18.77
C ASP A 29 3.41 -6.31 18.90
N SER A 30 2.70 -7.42 18.75
CA SER A 30 1.25 -7.53 18.90
C SER A 30 0.44 -6.54 18.05
N VAL A 31 0.88 -6.29 16.82
CA VAL A 31 0.24 -5.36 15.89
C VAL A 31 -1.14 -5.87 15.52
N THR A 32 -2.15 -5.02 15.71
CA THR A 32 -3.53 -5.28 15.31
C THR A 32 -4.06 -4.12 14.48
N LEU A 33 -4.53 -4.40 13.27
CA LEU A 33 -5.22 -3.45 12.40
C LEU A 33 -6.06 -4.18 11.35
N SER A 34 -6.95 -3.45 10.69
CA SER A 34 -7.79 -4.00 9.62
C SER A 34 -7.93 -3.02 8.46
N VAL A 35 -8.27 -3.55 7.29
CA VAL A 35 -8.64 -2.79 6.09
C VAL A 35 -9.99 -3.31 5.61
N ALA A 36 -10.98 -2.43 5.50
CA ALA A 36 -12.29 -2.78 4.95
C ALA A 36 -12.23 -2.89 3.42
N ASP A 37 -13.27 -3.50 2.83
CA ASP A 37 -13.38 -3.55 1.36
C ASP A 37 -13.44 -2.13 0.77
N GLY A 38 -12.63 -1.88 -0.26
CA GLY A 38 -12.52 -0.58 -0.93
C GLY A 38 -11.92 0.54 -0.08
N GLU A 39 -11.51 0.30 1.18
CA GLU A 39 -10.92 1.30 2.05
C GLU A 39 -9.46 1.59 1.69
N PHE A 40 -9.06 2.86 1.71
CA PHE A 40 -7.67 3.26 1.59
C PHE A 40 -7.08 3.59 2.97
N VAL A 41 -6.31 2.67 3.52
CA VAL A 41 -5.69 2.77 4.84
C VAL A 41 -4.22 3.18 4.71
N GLY A 42 -3.83 4.22 5.43
CA GLY A 42 -2.45 4.66 5.58
C GLY A 42 -1.79 4.07 6.82
N LEU A 43 -0.64 3.45 6.65
CA LEU A 43 0.25 3.04 7.73
C LEU A 43 1.37 4.08 7.84
N VAL A 44 1.33 4.91 8.86
CA VAL A 44 2.29 6.01 9.09
C VAL A 44 3.11 5.74 10.36
N GLY A 45 4.22 6.43 10.51
CA GLY A 45 5.08 6.29 11.68
C GLY A 45 6.54 6.61 11.38
N PRO A 46 7.40 6.79 12.39
CA PRO A 46 8.81 7.08 12.21
C PRO A 46 9.54 6.00 11.41
N ASN A 47 10.74 6.33 10.93
CA ASN A 47 11.62 5.33 10.30
C ASN A 47 12.00 4.25 11.32
N GLY A 48 12.06 3.00 10.85
CA GLY A 48 12.35 1.86 11.74
C GLY A 48 11.18 1.41 12.63
N SER A 49 9.98 1.99 12.50
CA SER A 49 8.81 1.58 13.30
C SER A 49 8.25 0.19 12.94
N GLY A 50 8.67 -0.41 11.82
CA GLY A 50 8.23 -1.75 11.39
C GLY A 50 7.22 -1.77 10.24
N LYS A 51 6.91 -0.63 9.59
CA LYS A 51 5.91 -0.53 8.51
C LYS A 51 6.12 -1.53 7.37
N THR A 52 7.30 -1.51 6.74
CA THR A 52 7.68 -2.45 5.68
C THR A 52 7.67 -3.90 6.17
N SER A 53 8.10 -4.15 7.41
CA SER A 53 8.08 -5.48 8.01
C SER A 53 6.66 -6.02 8.16
N LEU A 54 5.71 -5.16 8.52
CA LEU A 54 4.30 -5.54 8.60
C LEU A 54 3.75 -5.90 7.21
N LEU A 55 4.01 -5.08 6.18
CA LEU A 55 3.62 -5.42 4.81
C LEU A 55 4.22 -6.76 4.38
N ARG A 56 5.51 -7.01 4.67
CA ARG A 56 6.20 -8.27 4.38
C ARG A 56 5.52 -9.48 5.04
N CYS A 57 4.94 -9.32 6.23
CA CYS A 57 4.13 -10.36 6.86
C CYS A 57 2.82 -10.61 6.11
N VAL A 58 2.19 -9.56 5.56
CA VAL A 58 0.90 -9.67 4.84
C VAL A 58 1.08 -10.42 3.52
N PHE A 59 2.09 -10.08 2.71
CA PHE A 59 2.30 -10.76 1.42
C PHE A 59 3.21 -11.99 1.49
N ARG A 60 3.42 -12.54 2.72
CA ARG A 60 4.13 -13.81 2.97
C ARG A 60 5.62 -13.82 2.64
N TYR A 61 6.27 -12.68 2.66
CA TYR A 61 7.73 -12.60 2.58
C TYR A 61 8.40 -12.92 3.93
N ALA A 62 7.83 -12.44 5.04
CA ALA A 62 8.29 -12.68 6.40
C ALA A 62 7.19 -13.35 7.21
N ARG A 63 7.46 -14.57 7.73
CA ARG A 63 6.47 -15.29 8.53
C ARG A 63 6.39 -14.69 9.93
N PRO A 64 5.21 -14.29 10.44
CA PRO A 64 5.03 -13.86 11.81
C PRO A 64 5.44 -14.94 12.82
N ASP A 65 6.07 -14.53 13.91
CA ASP A 65 6.39 -15.41 15.05
C ASP A 65 5.13 -15.72 15.86
N ALA A 66 4.20 -14.75 15.93
CA ALA A 66 2.92 -14.89 16.62
C ALA A 66 1.83 -14.05 15.92
N GLY A 67 0.58 -14.35 16.25
CA GLY A 67 -0.58 -13.66 15.67
C GLY A 67 -1.03 -14.27 14.36
N ARG A 68 -1.89 -13.54 13.66
CA ARG A 68 -2.54 -14.02 12.42
C ARG A 68 -2.69 -12.88 11.43
N VAL A 69 -2.51 -13.19 10.16
CA VAL A 69 -2.88 -12.32 9.03
C VAL A 69 -3.96 -13.03 8.22
N ALA A 70 -5.11 -12.43 8.08
CA ALA A 70 -6.22 -13.02 7.33
C ALA A 70 -6.67 -12.10 6.19
N LEU A 71 -6.94 -12.69 5.03
CA LEU A 71 -7.56 -12.05 3.87
C LEU A 71 -8.96 -12.65 3.73
N ASP A 72 -10.01 -11.82 3.84
CA ASP A 72 -11.40 -12.29 3.83
C ASP A 72 -11.59 -13.49 4.77
N ALA A 73 -11.23 -13.31 6.05
CA ALA A 73 -11.26 -14.30 7.12
C ALA A 73 -10.36 -15.54 6.92
N GLN A 74 -9.67 -15.70 5.79
CA GLN A 74 -8.76 -16.81 5.52
C GLN A 74 -7.33 -16.46 5.90
N ASP A 75 -6.71 -17.27 6.74
CA ASP A 75 -5.30 -17.10 7.12
C ASP A 75 -4.39 -17.20 5.90
N VAL A 76 -3.71 -16.11 5.54
CA VAL A 76 -2.83 -16.05 4.36
C VAL A 76 -1.69 -17.09 4.42
N TRP A 77 -1.25 -17.46 5.62
CA TRP A 77 -0.17 -18.44 5.81
C TRP A 77 -0.62 -19.90 5.64
N ARG A 78 -1.94 -20.15 5.68
CA ARG A 78 -2.55 -21.45 5.38
C ARG A 78 -3.01 -21.58 3.93
N MET A 79 -3.15 -20.48 3.21
CA MET A 79 -3.47 -20.49 1.78
C MET A 79 -2.28 -20.97 0.96
N ARG A 80 -2.56 -21.48 -0.26
CA ARG A 80 -1.50 -21.75 -1.24
C ARG A 80 -0.84 -20.45 -1.67
N PRO A 81 0.52 -20.37 -1.82
CA PRO A 81 1.21 -19.13 -2.21
C PRO A 81 0.62 -18.46 -3.46
N ARG A 82 0.28 -19.27 -4.46
CA ARG A 82 -0.34 -18.78 -5.69
C ARG A 82 -1.70 -18.13 -5.46
N ALA A 83 -2.54 -18.71 -4.58
CA ALA A 83 -3.84 -18.15 -4.26
C ALA A 83 -3.72 -16.78 -3.56
N VAL A 84 -2.73 -16.62 -2.69
CA VAL A 84 -2.42 -15.31 -2.09
C VAL A 84 -1.92 -14.33 -3.16
N ALA A 85 -0.99 -14.77 -4.03
CA ALA A 85 -0.48 -13.95 -5.11
C ALA A 85 -1.53 -13.57 -6.17
N GLN A 86 -2.65 -14.26 -6.28
CA GLN A 86 -3.78 -13.85 -7.13
C GLN A 86 -4.65 -12.78 -6.50
N ARG A 87 -4.65 -12.65 -5.17
CA ARG A 87 -5.54 -11.76 -4.43
C ARG A 87 -4.83 -10.52 -3.85
N ILE A 88 -3.52 -10.61 -3.60
CA ILE A 88 -2.71 -9.52 -3.05
C ILE A 88 -1.69 -9.09 -4.08
N ALA A 89 -1.74 -7.84 -4.52
CA ALA A 89 -0.67 -7.24 -5.31
C ALA A 89 0.16 -6.28 -4.44
N VAL A 90 1.46 -6.20 -4.75
CA VAL A 90 2.41 -5.39 -4.00
C VAL A 90 3.15 -4.46 -4.94
N LEU A 91 3.12 -3.17 -4.62
CA LEU A 91 4.00 -2.17 -5.20
C LEU A 91 5.11 -1.90 -4.17
N GLN A 92 6.30 -2.41 -4.44
CA GLN A 92 7.48 -2.25 -3.58
C GLN A 92 8.26 -0.99 -3.95
N GLN A 93 9.03 -0.47 -3.00
CA GLN A 93 9.90 0.68 -3.18
C GLN A 93 11.05 0.40 -4.17
N GLU A 94 11.55 -0.84 -4.21
CA GLU A 94 12.65 -1.22 -5.08
C GLU A 94 12.17 -1.34 -6.53
N THR A 95 12.83 -0.62 -7.42
CA THR A 95 12.65 -0.76 -8.87
C THR A 95 13.34 -2.05 -9.30
N PRO A 96 12.70 -2.90 -10.12
CA PRO A 96 13.38 -4.05 -10.70
C PRO A 96 14.63 -3.63 -11.45
N ASP A 97 15.69 -4.45 -11.40
CA ASP A 97 16.88 -4.29 -12.23
C ASP A 97 16.48 -4.18 -13.71
N ASP A 98 17.32 -3.50 -14.47
CA ASP A 98 17.11 -3.34 -15.92
C ASP A 98 17.34 -4.68 -16.64
N PHE A 99 16.28 -5.44 -16.82
CA PHE A 99 16.28 -6.66 -17.64
C PHE A 99 16.08 -6.39 -19.14
N GLY A 100 16.11 -5.14 -19.56
CA GLY A 100 15.86 -4.75 -20.96
C GLY A 100 14.40 -4.92 -21.41
N LEU A 101 13.48 -5.08 -20.48
CA LEU A 101 12.06 -5.29 -20.76
C LEU A 101 11.38 -4.03 -21.28
N THR A 102 10.43 -4.21 -22.18
CA THR A 102 9.47 -3.17 -22.55
C THR A 102 8.45 -2.98 -21.42
N VAL A 103 7.73 -1.87 -21.46
CA VAL A 103 6.63 -1.59 -20.51
C VAL A 103 5.56 -2.68 -20.59
N ASP A 104 5.21 -3.10 -21.82
CA ASP A 104 4.21 -4.16 -22.07
C ASP A 104 4.62 -5.49 -21.43
N GLU A 105 5.86 -5.91 -21.63
CA GLU A 105 6.42 -7.13 -21.05
C GLU A 105 6.45 -7.07 -19.52
N LEU A 106 6.93 -5.95 -18.96
CA LEU A 106 6.95 -5.74 -17.50
C LEU A 106 5.54 -5.84 -16.90
N VAL A 107 4.57 -5.16 -17.50
CA VAL A 107 3.18 -5.16 -17.01
C VAL A 107 2.59 -6.55 -17.16
N GLY A 108 2.82 -7.23 -18.30
CA GLY A 108 2.37 -8.60 -18.55
C GLY A 108 2.87 -9.63 -17.53
N MET A 109 4.06 -9.41 -16.93
CA MET A 109 4.56 -10.27 -15.84
C MET A 109 3.62 -10.31 -14.62
N GLY A 110 2.80 -9.29 -14.40
CA GLY A 110 1.80 -9.30 -13.33
C GLY A 110 0.72 -10.36 -13.50
N ARG A 111 0.57 -10.95 -14.69
CA ARG A 111 -0.33 -12.10 -14.95
C ARG A 111 0.23 -13.45 -14.50
N THR A 112 1.52 -13.51 -14.11
CA THR A 112 2.19 -14.77 -13.69
C THR A 112 1.40 -15.61 -12.68
N PRO A 113 0.76 -15.05 -11.62
CA PRO A 113 -0.03 -15.84 -10.68
C PRO A 113 -1.23 -16.55 -11.32
N HIS A 114 -1.71 -16.09 -12.47
CA HIS A 114 -2.86 -16.65 -13.17
C HIS A 114 -2.47 -17.71 -14.21
N LYS A 115 -1.19 -17.81 -14.59
CA LYS A 115 -0.66 -18.71 -15.61
C LYS A 115 -0.01 -19.96 -14.99
N ARG A 116 -0.07 -21.09 -15.71
CA ARG A 116 0.76 -22.26 -15.43
C ARG A 116 2.14 -22.06 -16.09
N PRO A 117 3.18 -22.77 -15.65
CA PRO A 117 4.44 -22.80 -16.38
C PRO A 117 4.21 -23.15 -17.85
N PHE A 118 4.80 -22.37 -18.75
CA PHE A 118 4.71 -22.49 -20.21
C PHE A 118 3.34 -22.17 -20.84
N ASP A 119 2.36 -21.67 -20.09
CA ASP A 119 1.13 -21.15 -20.70
C ASP A 119 1.47 -19.94 -21.58
N ALA A 120 0.97 -19.96 -22.81
CA ALA A 120 1.05 -18.83 -23.73
C ALA A 120 0.20 -17.66 -23.22
N GLU A 121 0.52 -16.45 -23.69
CA GLU A 121 -0.31 -15.29 -23.45
C GLU A 121 -1.66 -15.43 -24.17
N THR A 122 -2.75 -15.25 -23.42
CA THR A 122 -4.10 -15.32 -23.96
C THR A 122 -4.58 -13.97 -24.49
N ALA A 123 -5.65 -13.97 -25.30
CA ALA A 123 -6.31 -12.74 -25.71
C ALA A 123 -6.90 -11.95 -24.52
N GLU A 124 -7.29 -12.66 -23.46
CA GLU A 124 -7.77 -12.05 -22.22
C GLU A 124 -6.63 -11.37 -21.46
N ASP A 125 -5.46 -12.02 -21.33
CA ASP A 125 -4.30 -11.37 -20.69
C ASP A 125 -3.93 -10.08 -21.40
N ARG A 126 -3.91 -10.07 -22.75
CA ARG A 126 -3.63 -8.86 -23.53
C ARG A 126 -4.63 -7.74 -23.26
N ARG A 127 -5.93 -8.06 -23.17
CA ARG A 127 -6.96 -7.06 -22.84
C ARG A 127 -6.78 -6.49 -21.43
N ILE A 128 -6.43 -7.33 -20.46
CA ILE A 128 -6.16 -6.89 -19.08
C ILE A 128 -4.93 -5.96 -19.04
N VAL A 129 -3.85 -6.31 -19.74
CA VAL A 129 -2.64 -5.48 -19.85
C VAL A 129 -2.96 -4.14 -20.51
N GLU A 130 -3.69 -4.14 -21.62
CA GLU A 130 -4.09 -2.92 -22.32
C GLU A 130 -4.95 -2.00 -21.45
N SER A 131 -5.94 -2.57 -20.74
CA SER A 131 -6.76 -1.82 -19.78
C SER A 131 -5.92 -1.18 -18.68
N ALA A 132 -5.00 -1.94 -18.07
CA ALA A 132 -4.15 -1.41 -17.01
C ALA A 132 -3.21 -0.31 -17.53
N LEU A 133 -2.66 -0.45 -18.73
CA LEU A 133 -1.84 0.59 -19.36
C LEU A 133 -2.65 1.86 -19.64
N HIS A 134 -3.92 1.71 -20.05
CA HIS A 134 -4.85 2.82 -20.22
C HIS A 134 -5.12 3.54 -18.89
N ASP A 135 -5.42 2.79 -17.82
CA ASP A 135 -5.72 3.34 -16.49
C ASP A 135 -4.56 4.16 -15.92
N VAL A 136 -3.31 3.78 -16.23
CA VAL A 136 -2.12 4.52 -15.79
C VAL A 136 -1.61 5.54 -16.83
N GLY A 137 -2.22 5.61 -18.04
CA GLY A 137 -1.84 6.55 -19.10
C GLY A 137 -0.47 6.23 -19.72
N LEU A 138 -0.19 4.95 -20.01
CA LEU A 138 1.08 4.48 -20.60
C LEU A 138 0.88 3.69 -21.90
N VAL A 139 -0.29 3.70 -22.52
CA VAL A 139 -0.57 2.97 -23.77
C VAL A 139 0.45 3.31 -24.87
N GLU A 140 0.72 4.60 -25.08
CA GLU A 140 1.68 5.09 -26.10
C GLU A 140 3.14 4.74 -25.78
N ARG A 141 3.42 4.29 -24.55
CA ARG A 141 4.75 3.91 -24.06
C ARG A 141 4.99 2.41 -24.03
N ARG A 142 3.98 1.60 -24.39
CA ARG A 142 3.98 0.14 -24.22
C ARG A 142 5.21 -0.55 -24.82
N ALA A 143 5.69 -0.10 -25.99
CA ALA A 143 6.85 -0.65 -26.69
C ALA A 143 8.20 -0.07 -26.23
N GLN A 144 8.18 0.95 -25.36
CA GLN A 144 9.41 1.55 -24.85
C GLN A 144 10.04 0.66 -23.78
N ARG A 145 11.37 0.73 -23.66
CA ARG A 145 12.10 0.06 -22.59
C ARG A 145 11.76 0.72 -21.25
N PHE A 146 11.44 -0.10 -20.25
CA PHE A 146 11.13 0.38 -18.89
C PHE A 146 12.24 1.27 -18.32
N ALA A 147 13.50 0.93 -18.54
CA ALA A 147 14.66 1.71 -18.09
C ALA A 147 14.66 3.15 -18.60
N SER A 148 14.13 3.40 -19.82
CA SER A 148 14.10 4.73 -20.44
C SER A 148 12.99 5.64 -19.94
N LEU A 149 12.08 5.14 -19.10
CA LEU A 149 10.99 5.92 -18.53
C LEU A 149 11.48 6.88 -17.45
N SER A 150 10.79 8.02 -17.30
CA SER A 150 10.94 8.90 -16.13
C SER A 150 10.53 8.18 -14.83
N GLY A 151 10.96 8.68 -13.67
CA GLY A 151 10.60 8.08 -12.38
C GLY A 151 9.09 7.93 -12.18
N GLY A 152 8.32 8.95 -12.53
CA GLY A 152 6.85 8.90 -12.44
C GLY A 152 6.22 7.92 -13.43
N GLU A 153 6.77 7.77 -14.65
CA GLU A 153 6.31 6.77 -15.62
C GLU A 153 6.66 5.35 -15.14
N LYS A 154 7.85 5.15 -14.57
CA LYS A 154 8.26 3.87 -13.96
C LYS A 154 7.28 3.45 -12.87
N GLN A 155 6.95 4.37 -11.97
CA GLN A 155 6.00 4.09 -10.88
C GLN A 155 4.61 3.74 -11.40
N ARG A 156 4.13 4.43 -12.45
CA ARG A 156 2.87 4.08 -13.11
C ARG A 156 2.92 2.71 -13.80
N ALA A 157 4.02 2.34 -14.42
CA ALA A 157 4.20 1.01 -15.02
C ALA A 157 4.19 -0.11 -13.96
N LEU A 158 4.83 0.13 -12.80
CA LEU A 158 4.80 -0.80 -11.66
C LEU A 158 3.39 -0.92 -11.06
N LEU A 159 2.64 0.19 -10.99
CA LEU A 159 1.23 0.16 -10.59
C LEU A 159 0.42 -0.66 -11.60
N ALA A 160 0.58 -0.45 -12.91
CA ALA A 160 -0.09 -1.25 -13.94
C ALA A 160 0.23 -2.74 -13.78
N ARG A 161 1.50 -3.11 -13.53
CA ARG A 161 1.91 -4.49 -13.24
C ARG A 161 1.19 -5.07 -12.02
N ALA A 162 0.94 -4.28 -11.00
CA ALA A 162 0.16 -4.70 -9.85
C ALA A 162 -1.33 -4.88 -10.22
N LEU A 163 -1.90 -3.98 -11.01
CA LEU A 163 -3.31 -4.00 -11.40
C LEU A 163 -3.69 -5.15 -12.32
N VAL A 164 -2.82 -5.54 -13.27
CA VAL A 164 -3.09 -6.69 -14.15
C VAL A 164 -3.21 -8.02 -13.38
N GLN A 165 -2.74 -8.06 -12.15
CA GLN A 165 -2.97 -9.18 -11.24
C GLN A 165 -4.43 -9.28 -10.79
N GLN A 166 -5.24 -8.22 -10.99
CA GLN A 166 -6.64 -8.10 -10.56
C GLN A 166 -6.80 -8.35 -9.06
N PRO A 167 -6.05 -7.63 -8.21
CA PRO A 167 -6.01 -7.89 -6.79
C PRO A 167 -7.28 -7.46 -6.07
N GLU A 168 -7.59 -8.14 -4.97
CA GLU A 168 -8.59 -7.72 -3.99
C GLU A 168 -7.99 -6.78 -2.93
N LEU A 169 -6.68 -6.93 -2.67
CA LEU A 169 -5.90 -6.09 -1.76
C LEU A 169 -4.66 -5.56 -2.45
N LEU A 170 -4.45 -4.24 -2.41
CA LEU A 170 -3.25 -3.58 -2.90
C LEU A 170 -2.37 -3.13 -1.72
N LEU A 171 -1.13 -3.58 -1.70
CA LEU A 171 -0.12 -3.16 -0.74
C LEU A 171 0.84 -2.20 -1.41
N LEU A 172 1.04 -1.02 -0.83
CA LEU A 172 1.94 0.00 -1.35
C LEU A 172 3.02 0.29 -0.30
N ASP A 173 4.27 -0.04 -0.61
CA ASP A 173 5.40 0.27 0.28
C ASP A 173 6.11 1.52 -0.22
N GLU A 174 5.86 2.65 0.45
CA GLU A 174 6.41 3.99 0.15
C GLU A 174 6.25 4.40 -1.33
N PRO A 175 5.03 4.33 -1.89
CA PRO A 175 4.81 4.47 -3.33
C PRO A 175 5.14 5.86 -3.89
N THR A 176 5.29 6.85 -3.02
CA THR A 176 5.54 8.26 -3.38
C THR A 176 7.01 8.67 -3.28
N ASN A 177 7.90 7.78 -2.82
CA ASN A 177 9.31 8.11 -2.69
C ASN A 177 9.97 8.41 -4.05
N HIS A 178 10.86 9.38 -4.05
CA HIS A 178 11.59 9.83 -5.24
C HIS A 178 10.73 10.39 -6.38
N LEU A 179 9.44 10.64 -6.14
CA LEU A 179 8.55 11.31 -7.08
C LEU A 179 8.46 12.79 -6.76
N ASP A 180 8.35 13.63 -7.78
CA ASP A 180 7.95 15.02 -7.60
C ASP A 180 6.48 15.12 -7.13
N LEU A 181 6.12 16.27 -6.58
CA LEU A 181 4.81 16.49 -5.97
C LEU A 181 3.65 16.16 -6.92
N ARG A 182 3.77 16.52 -8.21
CA ARG A 182 2.72 16.24 -9.19
C ARG A 182 2.47 14.75 -9.33
N HIS A 183 3.54 13.97 -9.51
CA HIS A 183 3.45 12.52 -9.70
C HIS A 183 2.99 11.79 -8.42
N GLN A 184 3.36 12.30 -7.23
CA GLN A 184 2.83 11.79 -5.95
C GLN A 184 1.30 11.93 -5.88
N LEU A 185 0.78 13.13 -6.17
CA LEU A 185 -0.65 13.40 -6.15
C LEU A 185 -1.42 12.58 -7.20
N GLU A 186 -0.89 12.50 -8.43
CA GLU A 186 -1.49 11.70 -9.51
C GLU A 186 -1.56 10.21 -9.15
N LEU A 187 -0.50 9.65 -8.56
CA LEU A 187 -0.44 8.24 -8.17
C LEU A 187 -1.49 7.92 -7.11
N LEU A 188 -1.50 8.67 -5.99
CA LEU A 188 -2.44 8.44 -4.91
C LEU A 188 -3.90 8.68 -5.33
N ALA A 189 -4.15 9.68 -6.17
CA ALA A 189 -5.47 9.92 -6.73
C ALA A 189 -5.93 8.76 -7.64
N ARG A 190 -5.03 8.15 -8.42
CA ARG A 190 -5.33 6.95 -9.22
C ARG A 190 -5.68 5.77 -8.32
N VAL A 191 -4.82 5.46 -7.35
CA VAL A 191 -5.07 4.36 -6.40
C VAL A 191 -6.43 4.53 -5.72
N ARG A 192 -6.74 5.73 -5.21
CA ARG A 192 -8.04 5.99 -4.59
C ARG A 192 -9.23 5.75 -5.51
N ARG A 193 -9.12 6.12 -6.81
CA ARG A 193 -10.20 5.90 -7.79
C ARG A 193 -10.45 4.44 -8.14
N LEU A 194 -9.46 3.56 -7.94
CA LEU A 194 -9.62 2.13 -8.21
C LEU A 194 -10.64 1.46 -7.28
N GLY A 195 -10.87 2.02 -6.07
CA GLY A 195 -11.78 1.44 -5.09
C GLY A 195 -11.37 0.04 -4.60
N ILE A 196 -10.11 -0.33 -4.76
CA ILE A 196 -9.54 -1.58 -4.26
C ILE A 196 -9.10 -1.35 -2.81
N ALA A 197 -9.39 -2.31 -1.91
CA ALA A 197 -8.87 -2.29 -0.55
C ALA A 197 -7.35 -2.08 -0.58
N THR A 198 -6.85 -1.03 0.08
CA THR A 198 -5.45 -0.61 -0.02
C THR A 198 -4.85 -0.37 1.35
N LEU A 199 -3.67 -0.95 1.61
CA LEU A 199 -2.81 -0.62 2.74
C LEU A 199 -1.50 -0.03 2.22
N ALA A 200 -1.26 1.24 2.52
CA ALA A 200 -0.09 1.96 2.03
C ALA A 200 0.78 2.50 3.17
N THR A 201 2.09 2.29 3.11
CA THR A 201 3.02 3.05 3.94
C THR A 201 3.23 4.42 3.31
N ILE A 202 3.03 5.48 4.07
CA ILE A 202 3.13 6.86 3.59
C ILE A 202 3.98 7.67 4.58
N HIS A 203 5.00 8.36 4.07
CA HIS A 203 5.87 9.21 4.89
C HIS A 203 5.32 10.62 5.07
N ASP A 204 4.75 11.21 4.02
CA ASP A 204 4.16 12.54 4.07
C ASP A 204 2.78 12.47 4.72
N LEU A 205 2.67 13.04 5.93
CA LEU A 205 1.44 13.03 6.71
C LEU A 205 0.33 13.89 6.08
N ASN A 206 0.67 14.92 5.30
CA ASN A 206 -0.32 15.69 4.55
C ASN A 206 -0.88 14.89 3.38
N LEU A 207 -0.05 14.09 2.69
CA LEU A 207 -0.54 13.15 1.68
C LEU A 207 -1.40 12.05 2.32
N ALA A 208 -0.98 11.51 3.46
CA ALA A 208 -1.78 10.52 4.20
C ALA A 208 -3.14 11.12 4.61
N ALA A 209 -3.16 12.35 5.15
CA ALA A 209 -4.39 13.07 5.48
C ALA A 209 -5.29 13.31 4.26
N ALA A 210 -4.69 13.62 3.11
CA ALA A 210 -5.43 13.96 1.90
C ALA A 210 -6.09 12.75 1.22
N TYR A 211 -5.48 11.56 1.28
CA TYR A 211 -5.90 10.43 0.47
C TYR A 211 -6.46 9.25 1.27
N CYS A 212 -6.01 9.02 2.51
CA CYS A 212 -6.46 7.88 3.30
C CYS A 212 -7.83 8.14 3.97
N ASP A 213 -8.59 7.07 4.11
CA ASP A 213 -9.85 7.06 4.86
C ASP A 213 -9.58 6.83 6.34
N ARG A 214 -8.58 5.99 6.65
CA ARG A 214 -8.11 5.68 8.00
C ARG A 214 -6.59 5.68 8.05
N LEU A 215 -6.05 6.02 9.22
CA LEU A 215 -4.63 5.93 9.53
C LEU A 215 -4.40 4.98 10.70
N HIS A 216 -3.33 4.19 10.59
CA HIS A 216 -2.72 3.52 11.73
C HIS A 216 -1.32 4.08 11.93
N VAL A 217 -1.02 4.51 13.15
CA VAL A 217 0.31 5.02 13.51
C VAL A 217 1.09 3.91 14.16
N LEU A 218 2.17 3.50 13.52
CA LEU A 218 3.08 2.48 14.03
C LEU A 218 4.31 3.15 14.65
N ALA A 219 4.57 2.87 15.92
CA ALA A 219 5.76 3.31 16.64
C ALA A 219 6.30 2.17 17.50
N HIS A 220 7.62 1.97 17.48
CA HIS A 220 8.29 0.90 18.25
C HIS A 220 7.63 -0.48 18.08
N GLY A 221 7.24 -0.81 16.84
CA GLY A 221 6.62 -2.09 16.52
C GLY A 221 5.16 -2.25 16.96
N ARG A 222 4.50 -1.21 17.48
CA ARG A 222 3.12 -1.25 17.98
C ARG A 222 2.24 -0.19 17.31
N VAL A 223 0.96 -0.48 17.15
CA VAL A 223 -0.02 0.55 16.75
C VAL A 223 -0.34 1.40 17.97
N VAL A 224 0.03 2.69 17.91
CA VAL A 224 -0.15 3.65 19.01
C VAL A 224 -1.38 4.55 18.81
N ALA A 225 -1.85 4.69 17.58
CA ALA A 225 -3.09 5.41 17.27
C ALA A 225 -3.75 4.83 16.02
N SER A 226 -5.08 4.89 15.95
CA SER A 226 -5.88 4.42 14.83
C SER A 226 -7.17 5.22 14.75
N GLY A 227 -7.56 5.64 13.56
CA GLY A 227 -8.79 6.41 13.34
C GLY A 227 -8.78 7.14 12.01
N THR A 228 -9.74 8.06 11.83
CA THR A 228 -9.70 8.96 10.68
C THR A 228 -8.48 9.87 10.75
N PRO A 229 -8.00 10.42 9.63
CA PRO A 229 -6.90 11.39 9.67
C PRO A 229 -7.13 12.54 10.69
N ALA A 230 -8.39 12.98 10.85
CA ALA A 230 -8.73 14.07 11.78
C ALA A 230 -8.62 13.64 13.25
N ASP A 231 -8.90 12.38 13.55
CA ASP A 231 -8.79 11.86 14.92
C ASP A 231 -7.35 11.58 15.32
N VAL A 232 -6.52 11.16 14.35
CA VAL A 232 -5.16 10.68 14.58
C VAL A 232 -4.13 11.80 14.53
N LEU A 233 -4.20 12.67 13.53
CA LEU A 233 -3.18 13.69 13.30
C LEU A 233 -3.42 14.90 14.20
N THR A 234 -2.89 14.83 15.43
CA THR A 234 -2.95 15.90 16.44
C THR A 234 -1.55 16.43 16.73
N GLU A 235 -1.47 17.67 17.21
CA GLU A 235 -0.19 18.30 17.62
C GLU A 235 0.54 17.46 18.71
N ALA A 236 -0.23 16.86 19.63
CA ALA A 236 0.30 15.96 20.65
C ALA A 236 0.94 14.72 20.02
N LEU A 237 0.25 14.04 19.11
CA LEU A 237 0.78 12.85 18.43
C LEU A 237 2.05 13.20 17.62
N LEU A 238 2.05 14.34 16.92
CA LEU A 238 3.21 14.77 16.13
C LEU A 238 4.44 15.00 17.01
N ARG A 239 4.25 15.62 18.16
CA ARG A 239 5.32 15.83 19.14
C ARG A 239 5.79 14.53 19.77
N ASP A 240 4.86 13.71 20.26
CA ASP A 240 5.18 12.55 21.11
C ASP A 240 5.69 11.36 20.29
N VAL A 241 5.23 11.20 19.03
CA VAL A 241 5.59 10.05 18.17
C VAL A 241 6.61 10.44 17.10
N PHE A 242 6.47 11.60 16.50
CA PHE A 242 7.34 12.04 15.39
C PHE A 242 8.44 13.01 15.84
N GLY A 243 8.37 13.53 17.09
CA GLY A 243 9.35 14.47 17.61
C GLY A 243 9.29 15.84 16.93
N VAL A 244 8.14 16.21 16.34
CA VAL A 244 7.96 17.43 15.54
C VAL A 244 6.93 18.34 16.20
N ALA A 245 7.31 19.58 16.47
CA ALA A 245 6.35 20.63 16.78
C ALA A 245 5.66 21.08 15.49
N ALA A 246 4.34 21.10 15.49
CA ALA A 246 3.56 21.48 14.30
C ALA A 246 2.21 22.07 14.73
N LEU A 247 1.65 22.91 13.87
CA LEU A 247 0.24 23.30 13.93
C LEU A 247 -0.58 22.31 13.11
N VAL A 248 -1.74 21.93 13.61
CA VAL A 248 -2.70 21.10 12.88
C VAL A 248 -4.00 21.88 12.73
N ASP A 249 -4.29 22.29 11.51
CA ASP A 249 -5.51 23.00 11.16
C ASP A 249 -6.31 22.24 10.07
N ARG A 250 -7.38 22.85 9.59
CA ARG A 250 -8.17 22.29 8.48
C ARG A 250 -7.78 22.97 7.17
N HIS A 251 -7.50 22.15 6.16
CA HIS A 251 -7.27 22.64 4.81
C HIS A 251 -8.51 23.42 4.30
N PRO A 252 -8.37 24.69 3.86
CA PRO A 252 -9.50 25.59 3.60
C PRO A 252 -10.44 25.10 2.48
N VAL A 253 -9.93 24.27 1.55
CA VAL A 253 -10.73 23.77 0.41
C VAL A 253 -11.30 22.37 0.71
N THR A 254 -10.50 21.47 1.30
CA THR A 254 -10.90 20.06 1.47
C THR A 254 -11.49 19.75 2.85
N GLY A 255 -11.27 20.62 3.84
CA GLY A 255 -11.64 20.40 5.24
C GLY A 255 -10.83 19.29 5.95
N ARG A 256 -9.91 18.63 5.25
CA ARG A 256 -9.04 17.60 5.82
C ARG A 256 -7.92 18.21 6.68
N PRO A 257 -7.33 17.45 7.62
CA PRO A 257 -6.21 17.94 8.41
C PRO A 257 -5.06 18.41 7.53
N ARG A 258 -4.45 19.52 7.94
CA ARG A 258 -3.24 20.07 7.35
C ARG A 258 -2.21 20.29 8.46
N ILE A 259 -1.02 19.76 8.26
CA ILE A 259 0.10 19.83 9.18
C ILE A 259 1.08 20.87 8.67
N THR A 260 1.37 21.86 9.50
CA THR A 260 2.39 22.89 9.24
C THR A 260 3.50 22.74 10.28
N PRO A 261 4.66 22.15 9.92
CA PRO A 261 5.78 22.02 10.86
C PRO A 261 6.27 23.39 11.33
N LEU A 262 6.62 23.47 12.61
CA LEU A 262 7.25 24.65 13.20
C LEU A 262 8.76 24.43 13.23
N HIS A 263 9.51 25.51 12.95
CA HIS A 263 10.96 25.44 13.08
C HIS A 263 11.33 25.25 14.55
N PRO A 264 12.29 24.37 14.88
CA PRO A 264 12.88 24.37 16.23
C PRO A 264 13.61 25.70 16.43
N GLU A 265 13.40 26.33 17.58
CA GLU A 265 14.16 27.52 18.00
C GLU A 265 15.63 27.18 18.28
#